data_702810e062e46c7b25f9f8b9708324d5
#
_entry.id   702810e062e46c7b25f9f8b9708324d5
#
_cell.length_a   1.000
_cell.length_b   1.000
_cell.length_c   1.000
_cell.angle_alpha   90.00
_cell.angle_beta   90.00
_cell.angle_gamma   90.00
#
_symmetry.space_group_name_H-M   'P 1'
#
loop_
_entity.id
_entity.type
_entity.pdbx_description
1 polymer ?
#
loop_
_entity_poly.entity_id
_entity_poly.type
_entity_poly.pdbx_seq_one_letter_code
_entity_poly.pdbx_strand_id
1 'polypeptide(L)'
;HDNPNQTAGRYIVEREKLLMDAEKEKMRANLLRSVSHDLRTPLTGIIGSSSVYIDNYHSLSEEEKLNLVSHIREDSNWLLNMVENLLSVTRISENSMKIATSMESVEEVVAEAMSRFQKRFPDAHVKVQVPEDFLMIPMDAILIEQVIINLLENAIIHSCSTLPIELTVSYSSRQVAFCVKDYGIGISPDKLDTIFDGSCYDPKGSADGYRGMGIGLSICKTIITAHNGTIIAENHAGGCQFIFTLPREDEHE
;
A
#
# COMPACT_ATOMS: atom_id res chain seq x y z
N HIS A 1 -16.31 -33.08 -37.64
CA HIS A 1 -17.45 -32.99 -36.69
C HIS A 1 -16.90 -32.48 -35.36
N ASP A 2 -16.92 -31.18 -35.21
CA ASP A 2 -16.53 -30.55 -33.93
C ASP A 2 -17.60 -30.88 -32.89
N ASN A 3 -17.16 -31.43 -31.77
CA ASN A 3 -18.02 -31.80 -30.65
C ASN A 3 -18.61 -30.54 -30.01
N PRO A 4 -19.94 -30.33 -29.99
CA PRO A 4 -20.56 -29.10 -29.47
C PRO A 4 -20.20 -28.80 -28.01
N ASN A 5 -19.85 -29.80 -27.21
CA ASN A 5 -19.37 -29.60 -25.84
C ASN A 5 -17.96 -29.00 -25.75
N GLN A 6 -17.09 -29.28 -26.74
CA GLN A 6 -15.75 -28.64 -26.79
C GLN A 6 -15.84 -27.18 -27.24
N THR A 7 -16.77 -26.87 -28.14
CA THR A 7 -17.01 -25.53 -28.63
C THR A 7 -17.59 -24.64 -27.52
N ALA A 8 -18.58 -25.14 -26.75
CA ALA A 8 -19.15 -24.43 -25.61
C ALA A 8 -18.12 -24.15 -24.50
N GLY A 9 -17.24 -25.11 -24.19
CA GLY A 9 -16.15 -24.93 -23.22
C GLY A 9 -15.15 -23.87 -23.65
N ARG A 10 -14.80 -23.80 -24.94
CA ARG A 10 -13.90 -22.74 -25.47
C ARG A 10 -14.53 -21.35 -25.35
N TYR A 11 -15.82 -21.20 -25.68
CA TYR A 11 -16.54 -19.92 -25.55
C TYR A 11 -16.62 -19.44 -24.10
N ILE A 12 -16.78 -20.34 -23.13
CA ILE A 12 -16.82 -19.97 -21.70
C ILE A 12 -15.45 -19.45 -21.26
N VAL A 13 -14.37 -20.15 -21.57
CA VAL A 13 -12.99 -19.75 -21.21
C VAL A 13 -12.60 -18.44 -21.90
N GLU A 14 -12.97 -18.25 -23.16
CA GLU A 14 -12.69 -17.01 -23.90
C GLU A 14 -13.48 -15.82 -23.35
N ARG A 15 -14.73 -16.03 -22.96
CA ARG A 15 -15.56 -15.02 -22.30
C ARG A 15 -15.02 -14.63 -20.92
N GLU A 16 -14.60 -15.60 -20.11
CA GLU A 16 -13.98 -15.35 -18.81
C GLU A 16 -12.69 -14.54 -18.96
N LYS A 17 -11.86 -14.88 -19.95
CA LYS A 17 -10.65 -14.13 -20.25
C LYS A 17 -10.94 -12.68 -20.66
N LEU A 18 -11.92 -12.46 -21.53
CA LEU A 18 -12.35 -11.13 -21.96
C LEU A 18 -12.90 -10.29 -20.80
N LEU A 19 -13.66 -10.90 -19.88
CA LEU A 19 -14.16 -10.24 -18.69
C LEU A 19 -13.03 -9.84 -17.74
N MET A 20 -12.06 -10.73 -17.53
CA MET A 20 -10.87 -10.42 -16.72
C MET A 20 -10.03 -9.30 -17.35
N ASP A 21 -9.84 -9.30 -18.65
CA ASP A 21 -9.09 -8.24 -19.35
C ASP A 21 -9.83 -6.89 -19.28
N ALA A 22 -11.16 -6.89 -19.39
CA ALA A 22 -11.98 -5.70 -19.23
C ALA A 22 -11.97 -5.15 -17.80
N GLU A 23 -11.98 -6.01 -16.78
CA GLU A 23 -11.83 -5.61 -15.37
C GLU A 23 -10.45 -5.01 -15.10
N LYS A 24 -9.39 -5.59 -15.66
CA LYS A 24 -8.03 -5.04 -15.58
C LYS A 24 -7.93 -3.64 -16.18
N GLU A 25 -8.44 -3.45 -17.39
CA GLU A 25 -8.43 -2.14 -18.06
C GLU A 25 -9.25 -1.11 -17.29
N LYS A 26 -10.39 -1.50 -16.71
CA LYS A 26 -11.20 -0.64 -15.86
C LYS A 26 -10.44 -0.24 -14.59
N MET A 27 -9.77 -1.21 -13.93
CA MET A 27 -8.94 -0.96 -12.75
C MET A 27 -7.78 -0.01 -13.09
N ARG A 28 -7.09 -0.25 -14.21
CA ARG A 28 -6.00 0.61 -14.71
C ARG A 28 -6.47 2.04 -15.01
N ALA A 29 -7.61 2.19 -15.67
CA ALA A 29 -8.20 3.49 -15.96
C ALA A 29 -8.61 4.25 -14.68
N ASN A 30 -9.17 3.56 -13.70
CA ASN A 30 -9.53 4.14 -12.40
C ASN A 30 -8.29 4.55 -11.61
N LEU A 31 -7.24 3.71 -11.58
CA LEU A 31 -5.95 4.04 -10.96
C LEU A 31 -5.34 5.28 -11.59
N LEU A 32 -5.26 5.37 -12.92
CA LEU A 32 -4.71 6.53 -13.62
C LEU A 32 -5.50 7.81 -13.35
N ARG A 33 -6.83 7.72 -13.25
CA ARG A 33 -7.69 8.88 -12.94
C ARG A 33 -7.46 9.34 -11.49
N SER A 34 -7.43 8.42 -10.54
CA SER A 34 -7.14 8.70 -9.13
C SER A 34 -5.75 9.31 -8.98
N VAL A 35 -4.74 8.70 -9.58
CA VAL A 35 -3.35 9.19 -9.60
C VAL A 35 -3.27 10.63 -10.12
N SER A 36 -3.92 10.92 -11.24
CA SER A 36 -3.88 12.28 -11.84
C SER A 36 -4.50 13.34 -10.94
N HIS A 37 -5.59 12.99 -10.24
CA HIS A 37 -6.24 13.89 -9.29
C HIS A 37 -5.35 14.12 -8.07
N ASP A 38 -4.79 13.03 -7.53
CA ASP A 38 -4.03 13.05 -6.29
C ASP A 38 -2.64 13.69 -6.47
N LEU A 39 -2.05 13.61 -7.67
CA LEU A 39 -0.83 14.35 -8.02
C LEU A 39 -1.06 15.87 -8.10
N ARG A 40 -2.23 16.29 -8.58
CA ARG A 40 -2.52 17.73 -8.78
C ARG A 40 -2.52 18.50 -7.47
N THR A 41 -3.01 17.92 -6.40
CA THR A 41 -3.19 18.60 -5.12
C THR A 41 -1.86 19.00 -4.47
N PRO A 42 -0.87 18.11 -4.26
CA PRO A 42 0.44 18.50 -3.72
C PRO A 42 1.22 19.39 -4.68
N LEU A 43 1.11 19.17 -6.00
CA LEU A 43 1.72 20.08 -6.97
C LEU A 43 1.17 21.50 -6.84
N THR A 44 -0.13 21.66 -6.65
CA THR A 44 -0.76 22.96 -6.41
C THR A 44 -0.29 23.57 -5.09
N GLY A 45 -0.12 22.75 -4.04
CA GLY A 45 0.44 23.17 -2.74
C GLY A 45 1.87 23.68 -2.87
N ILE A 46 2.74 22.93 -3.58
CA ILE A 46 4.13 23.33 -3.84
C ILE A 46 4.18 24.65 -4.61
N ILE A 47 3.41 24.77 -5.70
CA ILE A 47 3.36 25.98 -6.50
C ILE A 47 2.84 27.17 -5.67
N GLY A 48 1.75 26.98 -4.91
CA GLY A 48 1.16 28.02 -4.09
C GLY A 48 2.13 28.49 -3.00
N SER A 49 2.73 27.58 -2.24
CA SER A 49 3.71 27.91 -1.20
C SER A 49 4.96 28.60 -1.77
N SER A 50 5.43 28.14 -2.95
CA SER A 50 6.57 28.76 -3.63
C SER A 50 6.23 30.18 -4.11
N SER A 51 5.03 30.40 -4.68
CA SER A 51 4.59 31.72 -5.12
C SER A 51 4.48 32.70 -3.94
N VAL A 52 3.83 32.28 -2.86
CA VAL A 52 3.71 33.10 -1.64
C VAL A 52 5.09 33.46 -1.09
N TYR A 53 6.02 32.50 -1.05
CA TYR A 53 7.39 32.73 -0.60
C TYR A 53 8.12 33.75 -1.46
N ILE A 54 8.03 33.64 -2.78
CA ILE A 54 8.72 34.54 -3.73
C ILE A 54 8.11 35.94 -3.69
N ASP A 55 6.78 36.03 -3.80
CA ASP A 55 6.07 37.31 -3.94
C ASP A 55 6.11 38.15 -2.66
N ASN A 56 6.19 37.49 -1.48
CA ASN A 56 6.13 38.17 -0.19
C ASN A 56 7.41 38.03 0.64
N TYR A 57 8.54 37.66 0.05
CA TYR A 57 9.78 37.33 0.72
C TYR A 57 10.21 38.34 1.79
N HIS A 58 10.06 39.65 1.51
CA HIS A 58 10.46 40.70 2.41
C HIS A 58 9.46 41.02 3.54
N SER A 59 8.20 40.57 3.39
CA SER A 59 7.13 40.80 4.37
C SER A 59 6.87 39.60 5.27
N LEU A 60 7.36 38.41 4.88
CA LEU A 60 7.22 37.18 5.67
C LEU A 60 8.23 37.16 6.84
N SER A 61 7.76 36.74 8.01
CA SER A 61 8.60 36.36 9.13
C SER A 61 9.44 35.11 8.84
N GLU A 62 10.52 34.91 9.58
CA GLU A 62 11.34 33.68 9.43
C GLU A 62 10.55 32.41 9.72
N GLU A 63 9.59 32.45 10.65
CA GLU A 63 8.69 31.33 10.95
C GLU A 63 7.77 31.02 9.77
N GLU A 64 7.15 32.03 9.15
CA GLU A 64 6.31 31.84 7.96
C GLU A 64 7.10 31.30 6.78
N LYS A 65 8.31 31.76 6.55
CA LYS A 65 9.23 31.26 5.54
C LYS A 65 9.53 29.79 5.76
N LEU A 66 9.86 29.41 7.00
CA LEU A 66 10.15 28.02 7.37
C LEU A 66 8.94 27.12 7.16
N ASN A 67 7.75 27.57 7.54
CA ASN A 67 6.51 26.84 7.35
C ASN A 67 6.22 26.60 5.85
N LEU A 68 6.37 27.61 4.99
CA LEU A 68 6.16 27.46 3.54
C LEU A 68 7.13 26.44 2.93
N VAL A 69 8.43 26.51 3.29
CA VAL A 69 9.44 25.56 2.80
C VAL A 69 9.20 24.15 3.35
N SER A 70 8.73 24.03 4.59
CA SER A 70 8.37 22.74 5.18
C SER A 70 7.20 22.10 4.43
N HIS A 71 6.16 22.85 4.08
CA HIS A 71 5.04 22.36 3.28
C HIS A 71 5.49 21.92 1.88
N ILE A 72 6.37 22.68 1.22
CA ILE A 72 6.94 22.28 -0.08
C ILE A 72 7.68 20.95 0.05
N ARG A 73 8.47 20.76 1.09
CA ARG A 73 9.21 19.53 1.35
C ARG A 73 8.28 18.34 1.60
N GLU A 74 7.24 18.55 2.40
CA GLU A 74 6.23 17.52 2.71
C GLU A 74 5.49 17.07 1.46
N ASP A 75 4.98 18.00 0.67
CA ASP A 75 4.28 17.72 -0.60
C ASP A 75 5.20 17.05 -1.62
N SER A 76 6.48 17.43 -1.67
CA SER A 76 7.49 16.82 -2.55
C SER A 76 7.79 15.37 -2.15
N ASN A 77 7.96 15.10 -0.85
CA ASN A 77 8.17 13.75 -0.33
C ASN A 77 6.94 12.87 -0.60
N TRP A 78 5.75 13.43 -0.44
CA TRP A 78 4.51 12.73 -0.75
C TRP A 78 4.43 12.33 -2.23
N LEU A 79 4.80 13.23 -3.16
CA LEU A 79 4.86 12.94 -4.60
C LEU A 79 5.86 11.84 -4.92
N LEU A 80 7.03 11.86 -4.28
CA LEU A 80 8.06 10.83 -4.48
C LEU A 80 7.52 9.44 -4.12
N ASN A 81 6.86 9.32 -2.98
CA ASN A 81 6.25 8.04 -2.57
C ASN A 81 5.16 7.58 -3.53
N MET A 82 4.37 8.51 -4.03
CA MET A 82 3.32 8.19 -5.01
C MET A 82 3.93 7.64 -6.30
N VAL A 83 5.04 8.20 -6.77
CA VAL A 83 5.76 7.70 -7.95
C VAL A 83 6.33 6.30 -7.69
N GLU A 84 6.94 6.06 -6.52
CA GLU A 84 7.45 4.74 -6.15
C GLU A 84 6.33 3.69 -6.12
N ASN A 85 5.19 4.03 -5.53
CA ASN A 85 4.00 3.19 -5.51
C ASN A 85 3.49 2.88 -6.93
N LEU A 86 3.45 3.88 -7.81
CA LEU A 86 3.00 3.70 -9.20
C LEU A 86 3.95 2.81 -10.00
N LEU A 87 5.27 2.97 -9.82
CA LEU A 87 6.27 2.12 -10.46
C LEU A 87 6.14 0.65 -10.01
N SER A 88 5.77 0.42 -8.75
CA SER A 88 5.51 -0.94 -8.25
C SER A 88 4.33 -1.60 -8.98
N VAL A 89 3.26 -0.86 -9.25
CA VAL A 89 2.09 -1.36 -10.01
C VAL A 89 2.43 -1.61 -11.49
N THR A 90 3.23 -0.74 -12.12
CA THR A 90 3.60 -0.93 -13.54
C THR A 90 4.45 -2.17 -13.74
N ARG A 91 5.34 -2.51 -12.81
CA ARG A 91 6.12 -3.77 -12.83
C ARG A 91 5.22 -5.02 -12.87
N ILE A 92 4.11 -4.99 -12.13
CA ILE A 92 3.14 -6.09 -12.10
C ILE A 92 2.36 -6.18 -13.41
N SER A 93 2.03 -5.03 -14.03
CA SER A 93 1.21 -4.95 -15.24
C SER A 93 1.92 -5.38 -16.52
N GLU A 94 3.22 -5.12 -16.65
CA GLU A 94 4.00 -5.41 -17.87
C GLU A 94 4.30 -6.90 -18.07
N ASN A 95 4.34 -7.69 -17.00
CA ASN A 95 4.72 -9.11 -17.03
C ASN A 95 3.54 -10.10 -16.97
N SER A 96 2.38 -9.77 -17.52
CA SER A 96 1.25 -10.72 -17.65
C SER A 96 0.94 -11.50 -16.36
N MET A 97 0.75 -10.82 -15.22
CA MET A 97 0.42 -11.40 -13.90
C MET A 97 1.45 -12.37 -13.28
N LYS A 98 2.63 -12.54 -13.86
CA LYS A 98 3.69 -13.33 -13.21
C LYS A 98 4.74 -12.40 -12.64
N ILE A 99 4.70 -12.21 -11.33
CA ILE A 99 5.79 -11.59 -10.60
C ILE A 99 6.97 -12.55 -10.63
N ALA A 100 8.17 -12.03 -10.85
CA ALA A 100 9.39 -12.82 -10.69
C ALA A 100 9.65 -12.98 -9.18
N THR A 101 9.23 -14.10 -8.63
CA THR A 101 9.50 -14.46 -7.24
C THR A 101 10.81 -15.23 -7.13
N SER A 102 11.56 -14.98 -6.07
CA SER A 102 12.70 -15.79 -5.61
C SER A 102 12.43 -16.26 -4.18
N MET A 103 13.13 -17.31 -3.75
CA MET A 103 13.07 -17.75 -2.35
C MET A 103 13.78 -16.72 -1.49
N GLU A 104 13.02 -16.00 -0.69
CA GLU A 104 13.49 -14.89 0.14
C GLU A 104 13.26 -15.16 1.62
N SER A 105 14.20 -14.71 2.46
CA SER A 105 14.07 -14.77 3.91
C SER A 105 13.03 -13.77 4.42
N VAL A 106 12.02 -14.27 5.10
CA VAL A 106 10.97 -13.44 5.71
C VAL A 106 11.56 -12.44 6.70
N GLU A 107 12.52 -12.87 7.51
CA GLU A 107 13.20 -12.03 8.50
C GLU A 107 13.96 -10.88 7.82
N GLU A 108 14.71 -11.16 6.74
CA GLU A 108 15.48 -10.15 6.03
C GLU A 108 14.56 -9.12 5.36
N VAL A 109 13.47 -9.56 4.74
CA VAL A 109 12.48 -8.66 4.11
C VAL A 109 11.82 -7.75 5.16
N VAL A 110 11.44 -8.29 6.32
CA VAL A 110 10.90 -7.48 7.43
C VAL A 110 11.94 -6.49 7.95
N ALA A 111 13.19 -6.92 8.14
CA ALA A 111 14.25 -6.06 8.64
C ALA A 111 14.56 -4.90 7.68
N GLU A 112 14.62 -5.16 6.36
CA GLU A 112 14.84 -4.13 5.35
C GLU A 112 13.66 -3.14 5.28
N ALA A 113 12.42 -3.64 5.29
CA ALA A 113 11.23 -2.80 5.35
C ALA A 113 11.25 -1.88 6.58
N MET A 114 11.60 -2.41 7.76
CA MET A 114 11.74 -1.64 9.00
C MET A 114 12.85 -0.60 8.92
N SER A 115 14.01 -0.96 8.35
CA SER A 115 15.14 -0.04 8.17
C SER A 115 14.74 1.17 7.29
N ARG A 116 14.06 0.92 6.18
CA ARG A 116 13.57 1.97 5.26
C ARG A 116 12.48 2.82 5.91
N PHE A 117 11.54 2.19 6.60
CA PHE A 117 10.47 2.87 7.32
C PHE A 117 11.01 3.79 8.43
N GLN A 118 11.95 3.31 9.25
CA GLN A 118 12.51 4.05 10.36
C GLN A 118 13.34 5.26 9.93
N LYS A 119 14.00 5.21 8.76
CA LYS A 119 14.69 6.37 8.17
C LYS A 119 13.72 7.52 7.89
N ARG A 120 12.48 7.20 7.54
CA ARG A 120 11.44 8.17 7.19
C ARG A 120 10.63 8.64 8.41
N PHE A 121 10.42 7.73 9.36
CA PHE A 121 9.68 7.97 10.59
C PHE A 121 10.54 7.61 11.81
N PRO A 122 11.59 8.42 12.11
CA PRO A 122 12.56 8.10 13.17
C PRO A 122 11.93 8.01 14.57
N ASP A 123 10.84 8.75 14.82
CA ASP A 123 10.13 8.78 16.09
C ASP A 123 9.02 7.72 16.22
N ALA A 124 8.82 6.91 15.18
CA ALA A 124 7.79 5.89 15.19
C ALA A 124 8.20 4.68 16.05
N HIS A 125 7.32 4.29 16.96
CA HIS A 125 7.51 3.10 17.78
C HIS A 125 6.78 1.91 17.19
N VAL A 126 7.54 0.94 16.65
CA VAL A 126 7.03 -0.32 16.11
C VAL A 126 7.62 -1.48 16.88
N LYS A 127 6.76 -2.36 17.41
CA LYS A 127 7.15 -3.65 17.99
C LYS A 127 7.10 -4.70 16.89
N VAL A 128 8.24 -5.33 16.62
CA VAL A 128 8.35 -6.37 15.60
C VAL A 128 8.48 -7.74 16.28
N GLN A 129 7.65 -8.68 15.84
CA GLN A 129 7.70 -10.09 16.27
C GLN A 129 7.74 -10.98 15.04
N VAL A 130 8.87 -11.61 14.82
CA VAL A 130 9.10 -12.61 13.76
C VAL A 130 9.39 -13.95 14.41
N PRO A 131 8.93 -15.09 13.85
CA PRO A 131 9.28 -16.41 14.36
C PRO A 131 10.79 -16.63 14.42
N GLU A 132 11.25 -17.42 15.39
CA GLU A 132 12.66 -17.80 15.51
C GLU A 132 13.10 -18.78 14.40
N ASP A 133 12.14 -19.47 13.78
CA ASP A 133 12.41 -20.37 12.67
C ASP A 133 12.82 -19.63 11.41
N PHE A 134 13.84 -20.15 10.72
CA PHE A 134 14.27 -19.60 9.44
C PHE A 134 13.22 -19.91 8.36
N LEU A 135 12.50 -18.88 7.94
CA LEU A 135 11.43 -18.99 6.95
C LEU A 135 11.86 -18.42 5.60
N MET A 136 11.89 -19.28 4.59
CA MET A 136 12.06 -18.91 3.19
C MET A 136 10.73 -19.13 2.46
N ILE A 137 10.27 -18.13 1.70
CA ILE A 137 9.07 -18.24 0.86
C ILE A 137 9.30 -17.55 -0.49
N PRO A 138 8.60 -18.00 -1.55
CA PRO A 138 8.69 -17.36 -2.84
C PRO A 138 7.99 -16.00 -2.80
N MET A 139 8.77 -14.91 -3.02
CA MET A 139 8.22 -13.56 -3.11
C MET A 139 9.15 -12.63 -3.90
N ASP A 140 8.61 -11.50 -4.35
CA ASP A 140 9.40 -10.33 -4.74
C ASP A 140 9.64 -9.49 -3.48
N ALA A 141 10.87 -9.50 -2.96
CA ALA A 141 11.25 -8.84 -1.71
C ALA A 141 10.88 -7.35 -1.73
N ILE A 142 11.18 -6.65 -2.84
CA ILE A 142 10.96 -5.19 -2.96
C ILE A 142 9.46 -4.86 -2.88
N LEU A 143 8.62 -5.67 -3.53
CA LEU A 143 7.17 -5.46 -3.52
C LEU A 143 6.57 -5.77 -2.14
N ILE A 144 7.06 -6.80 -1.45
CA ILE A 144 6.57 -7.13 -0.10
C ILE A 144 7.06 -6.11 0.93
N GLU A 145 8.31 -5.63 0.85
CA GLU A 145 8.78 -4.49 1.63
C GLU A 145 7.85 -3.27 1.46
N GLN A 146 7.45 -2.98 0.22
CA GLN A 146 6.54 -1.87 -0.07
C GLN A 146 5.16 -2.05 0.58
N VAL A 147 4.61 -3.28 0.60
CA VAL A 147 3.36 -3.58 1.31
C VAL A 147 3.51 -3.30 2.81
N ILE A 148 4.57 -3.82 3.44
CA ILE A 148 4.83 -3.61 4.87
C ILE A 148 4.94 -2.13 5.19
N ILE A 149 5.73 -1.37 4.41
CA ILE A 149 5.91 0.07 4.61
C ILE A 149 4.57 0.81 4.46
N ASN A 150 3.78 0.52 3.41
CA ASN A 150 2.48 1.16 3.20
C ASN A 150 1.51 0.92 4.37
N LEU A 151 1.49 -0.29 4.92
CA LEU A 151 0.63 -0.63 6.07
C LEU A 151 1.10 0.06 7.35
N LEU A 152 2.41 0.14 7.60
CA LEU A 152 2.98 0.86 8.74
C LEU A 152 2.73 2.37 8.64
N GLU A 153 2.90 2.97 7.45
CA GLU A 153 2.59 4.38 7.21
C GLU A 153 1.10 4.66 7.44
N ASN A 154 0.23 3.79 6.96
CA ASN A 154 -1.21 3.91 7.20
C ASN A 154 -1.54 3.87 8.70
N ALA A 155 -0.90 2.99 9.46
CA ALA A 155 -1.06 2.90 10.89
C ALA A 155 -0.61 4.19 11.61
N ILE A 156 0.52 4.82 11.23
CA ILE A 156 0.96 6.10 11.81
C ILE A 156 0.00 7.23 11.50
N ILE A 157 -0.40 7.35 10.23
CA ILE A 157 -1.19 8.49 9.74
C ILE A 157 -2.59 8.48 10.33
N HIS A 158 -3.19 7.29 10.49
CA HIS A 158 -4.62 7.16 10.81
C HIS A 158 -4.90 6.73 12.25
N SER A 159 -3.93 6.17 12.98
CA SER A 159 -4.20 5.73 14.35
C SER A 159 -4.43 6.89 15.32
N CYS A 160 -3.74 7.99 15.13
CA CYS A 160 -3.71 9.11 16.11
C CYS A 160 -3.38 8.63 17.54
N SER A 161 -2.69 7.51 17.70
CA SER A 161 -2.36 6.87 18.97
C SER A 161 -0.89 7.06 19.33
N THR A 162 -0.60 7.14 20.62
CA THR A 162 0.76 7.13 21.17
C THR A 162 1.26 5.72 21.46
N LEU A 163 0.39 4.70 21.35
CA LEU A 163 0.78 3.32 21.56
C LEU A 163 1.60 2.81 20.36
N PRO A 164 2.56 1.91 20.61
CA PRO A 164 3.37 1.36 19.53
C PRO A 164 2.52 0.55 18.55
N ILE A 165 2.87 0.66 17.27
CA ILE A 165 2.35 -0.21 16.22
C ILE A 165 2.98 -1.60 16.40
N GLU A 166 2.24 -2.67 16.14
CA GLU A 166 2.75 -4.03 16.20
C GLU A 166 2.82 -4.63 14.79
N LEU A 167 3.99 -5.12 14.41
CA LEU A 167 4.20 -5.94 13.21
C LEU A 167 4.51 -7.35 13.65
N THR A 168 3.59 -8.27 13.41
CA THR A 168 3.72 -9.67 13.80
C THR A 168 3.70 -10.57 12.58
N VAL A 169 4.64 -11.50 12.53
CA VAL A 169 4.67 -12.56 11.52
C VAL A 169 4.37 -13.89 12.18
N SER A 170 3.48 -14.66 11.59
CA SER A 170 3.16 -16.03 11.99
C SER A 170 3.09 -16.92 10.76
N TYR A 171 3.17 -18.23 10.94
CA TYR A 171 3.13 -19.16 9.84
C TYR A 171 2.39 -20.45 10.16
N SER A 172 1.93 -21.10 9.10
CA SER A 172 1.39 -22.46 9.09
C SER A 172 2.14 -23.30 8.06
N SER A 173 1.73 -24.55 7.87
CA SER A 173 2.27 -25.39 6.79
C SER A 173 2.02 -24.81 5.40
N ARG A 174 0.94 -24.03 5.19
CA ARG A 174 0.49 -23.57 3.88
C ARG A 174 0.78 -22.11 3.57
N GLN A 175 0.97 -21.27 4.59
CA GLN A 175 1.10 -19.83 4.40
C GLN A 175 1.85 -19.15 5.53
N VAL A 176 2.41 -17.99 5.22
CA VAL A 176 2.94 -17.03 6.18
C VAL A 176 2.00 -15.85 6.25
N ALA A 177 1.64 -15.41 7.45
CA ALA A 177 0.75 -14.30 7.72
C ALA A 177 1.54 -13.15 8.36
N PHE A 178 1.33 -11.94 7.84
CA PHE A 178 1.88 -10.69 8.34
C PHE A 178 0.73 -9.84 8.86
N CYS A 179 0.82 -9.36 10.09
CA CYS A 179 -0.19 -8.53 10.72
C CYS A 179 0.43 -7.20 11.15
N VAL A 180 -0.11 -6.10 10.64
CA VAL A 180 0.18 -4.74 11.13
C VAL A 180 -1.03 -4.28 11.92
N LYS A 181 -0.83 -4.03 13.22
CA LYS A 181 -1.88 -3.67 14.17
C LYS A 181 -1.60 -2.29 14.76
N ASP A 182 -2.60 -1.43 14.75
CA ASP A 182 -2.58 -0.14 15.42
C ASP A 182 -3.61 -0.07 16.55
N TYR A 183 -3.47 0.93 17.41
CA TYR A 183 -4.33 1.19 18.56
C TYR A 183 -5.01 2.55 18.43
N GLY A 184 -5.58 2.83 17.26
CA GLY A 184 -6.20 4.08 16.90
C GLY A 184 -7.72 4.06 16.89
N ILE A 185 -8.29 4.92 16.05
CA ILE A 185 -9.74 5.10 15.93
C ILE A 185 -10.47 3.93 15.24
N GLY A 186 -9.71 3.02 14.61
CA GLY A 186 -10.28 1.95 13.79
C GLY A 186 -10.82 2.43 12.44
N ILE A 187 -11.46 1.51 11.71
CA ILE A 187 -12.04 1.72 10.39
C ILE A 187 -13.55 1.70 10.52
N SER A 188 -14.25 2.65 9.88
CA SER A 188 -15.71 2.64 9.82
C SER A 188 -16.23 1.33 9.20
N PRO A 189 -17.22 0.63 9.79
CA PRO A 189 -17.68 -0.68 9.32
C PRO A 189 -18.13 -0.71 7.86
N ASP A 190 -18.69 0.40 7.36
CA ASP A 190 -19.10 0.57 5.96
C ASP A 190 -17.93 0.67 4.97
N LYS A 191 -16.72 0.96 5.46
CA LYS A 191 -15.51 1.09 4.66
C LYS A 191 -14.63 -0.16 4.66
N LEU A 192 -14.81 -1.08 5.61
CA LEU A 192 -13.96 -2.27 5.75
C LEU A 192 -13.86 -3.10 4.47
N ASP A 193 -14.98 -3.31 3.78
CA ASP A 193 -15.03 -4.12 2.57
C ASP A 193 -14.46 -3.40 1.33
N THR A 194 -14.42 -2.07 1.34
CA THR A 194 -14.05 -1.24 0.19
C THR A 194 -12.71 -0.52 0.36
N ILE A 195 -12.07 -0.64 1.53
CA ILE A 195 -10.86 0.11 1.86
C ILE A 195 -9.69 -0.16 0.91
N PHE A 196 -9.69 -1.32 0.27
CA PHE A 196 -8.68 -1.71 -0.72
C PHE A 196 -9.04 -1.35 -2.16
N ASP A 197 -10.23 -0.81 -2.43
CA ASP A 197 -10.71 -0.56 -3.79
C ASP A 197 -10.30 0.80 -4.37
N GLY A 198 -9.48 1.56 -3.62
CA GLY A 198 -8.97 2.88 -4.04
C GLY A 198 -10.02 4.00 -4.04
N SER A 199 -11.26 3.71 -3.59
CA SER A 199 -12.37 4.66 -3.59
C SER A 199 -12.62 5.34 -2.23
N CYS A 200 -11.86 5.01 -1.21
CA CYS A 200 -12.01 5.57 0.14
C CYS A 200 -11.33 6.94 0.29
N TYR A 201 -11.65 7.88 -0.61
CA TYR A 201 -11.31 9.28 -0.42
C TYR A 201 -12.36 9.94 0.47
N ASP A 202 -11.97 10.36 1.68
CA ASP A 202 -12.79 11.22 2.53
C ASP A 202 -12.38 12.69 2.32
N PRO A 203 -13.15 13.49 1.55
CA PRO A 203 -12.83 14.89 1.30
C PRO A 203 -12.96 15.77 2.55
N LYS A 204 -13.47 15.21 3.66
CA LYS A 204 -13.70 15.92 4.95
C LYS A 204 -12.73 15.48 6.05
N GLY A 205 -11.85 14.53 5.78
CA GLY A 205 -10.90 14.00 6.74
C GLY A 205 -9.77 14.96 7.03
N SER A 206 -9.82 15.53 8.22
CA SER A 206 -8.80 16.27 8.97
C SER A 206 -8.19 17.53 8.32
N ALA A 207 -8.42 18.66 9.00
CA ALA A 207 -7.78 19.96 8.81
C ALA A 207 -6.24 19.94 9.03
N ASP A 208 -5.66 18.81 9.39
CA ASP A 208 -4.25 18.62 9.70
C ASP A 208 -3.55 17.80 8.61
N GLY A 209 -3.35 18.37 7.43
CA GLY A 209 -2.27 18.08 6.47
C GLY A 209 -1.88 16.63 6.09
N TYR A 210 -2.32 15.61 6.79
CA TYR A 210 -2.01 14.21 6.53
C TYR A 210 -3.04 13.58 5.59
N ARG A 211 -2.77 13.64 4.30
CA ARG A 211 -3.59 13.03 3.26
C ARG A 211 -3.23 11.55 3.15
N GLY A 212 -4.08 10.69 3.76
CA GLY A 212 -3.99 9.25 3.55
C GLY A 212 -4.27 8.92 2.07
N MET A 213 -3.31 8.27 1.41
CA MET A 213 -3.48 7.82 0.04
C MET A 213 -4.41 6.61 0.00
N GLY A 214 -5.64 6.76 -0.49
CA GLY A 214 -6.50 5.63 -0.85
C GLY A 214 -5.82 4.64 -1.83
N ILE A 215 -4.77 5.08 -2.50
CA ILE A 215 -3.96 4.31 -3.45
C ILE A 215 -3.04 3.30 -2.76
N GLY A 216 -2.47 3.60 -1.59
CA GLY A 216 -1.52 2.71 -0.92
C GLY A 216 -2.11 1.34 -0.60
N LEU A 217 -3.34 1.30 -0.10
CA LEU A 217 -4.02 0.03 0.22
C LEU A 217 -4.44 -0.75 -1.03
N SER A 218 -4.88 -0.08 -2.10
CA SER A 218 -5.19 -0.74 -3.37
C SER A 218 -3.95 -1.34 -4.03
N ILE A 219 -2.80 -0.70 -3.89
CA ILE A 219 -1.51 -1.22 -4.31
C ILE A 219 -1.13 -2.45 -3.49
N CYS A 220 -1.29 -2.42 -2.16
CA CYS A 220 -1.09 -3.59 -1.31
C CYS A 220 -1.93 -4.78 -1.80
N LYS A 221 -3.23 -4.58 -2.06
CA LYS A 221 -4.11 -5.61 -2.59
C LYS A 221 -3.61 -6.17 -3.92
N THR A 222 -3.19 -5.30 -4.84
CA THR A 222 -2.65 -5.71 -6.15
C THR A 222 -1.38 -6.55 -6.00
N ILE A 223 -0.43 -6.11 -5.18
CA ILE A 223 0.83 -6.84 -4.93
C ILE A 223 0.54 -8.20 -4.30
N ILE A 224 -0.26 -8.25 -3.25
CA ILE A 224 -0.55 -9.50 -2.54
C ILE A 224 -1.32 -10.48 -3.41
N THR A 225 -2.31 -10.01 -4.18
CA THR A 225 -3.04 -10.86 -5.13
C THR A 225 -2.12 -11.43 -6.21
N ALA A 226 -1.17 -10.64 -6.70
CA ALA A 226 -0.19 -11.10 -7.68
C ALA A 226 0.81 -12.13 -7.11
N HIS A 227 1.00 -12.18 -5.79
CA HIS A 227 1.72 -13.23 -5.06
C HIS A 227 0.82 -14.44 -4.67
N ASN A 228 -0.41 -14.53 -5.19
CA ASN A 228 -1.41 -15.54 -4.80
C ASN A 228 -1.75 -15.52 -3.30
N GLY A 229 -1.57 -14.38 -2.66
CA GLY A 229 -1.90 -14.15 -1.26
C GLY A 229 -3.27 -13.51 -1.08
N THR A 230 -3.61 -13.24 0.18
CA THR A 230 -4.83 -12.51 0.57
C THR A 230 -4.48 -11.35 1.49
N ILE A 231 -5.27 -10.28 1.44
CA ILE A 231 -5.16 -9.15 2.37
C ILE A 231 -6.54 -8.77 2.87
N ILE A 232 -6.66 -8.56 4.18
CA ILE A 232 -7.90 -8.15 4.86
C ILE A 232 -7.61 -7.03 5.86
N ALA A 233 -8.65 -6.30 6.21
CA ALA A 233 -8.65 -5.32 7.29
C ALA A 233 -9.75 -5.67 8.31
N GLU A 234 -9.44 -5.54 9.58
CA GLU A 234 -10.37 -5.86 10.68
C GLU A 234 -10.22 -4.84 11.80
N ASN A 235 -11.33 -4.52 12.47
CA ASN A 235 -11.27 -3.78 13.72
C ASN A 235 -11.09 -4.73 14.92
N HIS A 236 -10.41 -4.24 15.93
CA HIS A 236 -10.31 -4.87 17.25
C HIS A 236 -10.67 -3.86 18.35
N ALA A 237 -10.71 -4.30 19.61
CA ALA A 237 -11.19 -3.49 20.74
C ALA A 237 -10.42 -2.18 20.99
N GLY A 238 -9.31 -1.91 20.31
CA GLY A 238 -8.48 -0.73 20.53
C GLY A 238 -7.97 -0.06 19.27
N GLY A 239 -8.47 -0.44 18.08
CA GLY A 239 -8.00 0.08 16.80
C GLY A 239 -8.31 -0.81 15.62
N CYS A 240 -7.41 -0.89 14.65
CA CYS A 240 -7.55 -1.81 13.53
C CYS A 240 -6.28 -2.61 13.25
N GLN A 241 -6.42 -3.64 12.43
CA GLN A 241 -5.32 -4.45 11.95
C GLN A 241 -5.50 -4.78 10.48
N PHE A 242 -4.37 -4.80 9.79
CA PHE A 242 -4.27 -5.28 8.42
C PHE A 242 -3.49 -6.58 8.42
N ILE A 243 -4.06 -7.61 7.80
CA ILE A 243 -3.45 -8.94 7.75
C ILE A 243 -3.30 -9.32 6.29
N PHE A 244 -2.08 -9.67 5.87
CA PHE A 244 -1.88 -10.28 4.57
C PHE A 244 -1.17 -11.63 4.70
N THR A 245 -1.45 -12.51 3.76
CA THR A 245 -0.87 -13.85 3.72
C THR A 245 -0.16 -14.08 2.39
N LEU A 246 0.93 -14.83 2.45
CA LEU A 246 1.64 -15.33 1.28
C LEU A 246 1.68 -16.86 1.33
N PRO A 247 1.54 -17.56 0.18
CA PRO A 247 1.65 -19.00 0.14
C PRO A 247 3.07 -19.45 0.51
N ARG A 248 3.15 -20.56 1.22
CA ARG A 248 4.38 -21.27 1.50
C ARG A 248 4.38 -22.53 0.64
N GLU A 249 5.43 -22.73 -0.15
CA GLU A 249 5.60 -24.01 -0.83
C GLU A 249 5.98 -25.06 0.20
N ASP A 250 5.23 -26.17 0.26
CA ASP A 250 5.61 -27.29 1.09
C ASP A 250 6.90 -27.91 0.50
N GLU A 251 7.93 -28.10 1.32
CA GLU A 251 9.19 -28.74 0.94
C GLU A 251 9.02 -30.26 0.62
N HIS A 252 7.79 -30.72 0.37
CA HIS A 252 7.48 -32.12 0.10
C HIS A 252 6.47 -32.27 -1.06
N GLU A 253 6.99 -32.33 -2.27
CA GLU A 253 6.61 -33.30 -3.30
C GLU A 253 7.84 -33.80 -4.06
#